data_206117ab8fb5fe2f41c5cbb0bdf65437
#
_entry.id   206117ab8fb5fe2f41c5cbb0bdf65437
#
_cell.length_a   1.000
_cell.length_b   1.000
_cell.length_c   1.000
_cell.angle_alpha   90.00
_cell.angle_beta   90.00
_cell.angle_gamma   90.00
#
_symmetry.space_group_name_H-M   'P 1'
#
loop_
_entity.id
_entity.type
_entity.pdbx_description
1 polymer ?
#
loop_
_entity_poly.entity_id
_entity_poly.type
_entity_poly.pdbx_seq_one_letter_code
_entity_poly.pdbx_strand_id
1 'polypeptide(L)'
;MKYMMFPDTTSNTKQITTYAYVDDSGYGIFPIFRKMAVITKVALGVGAITKSCSATDYIEVFYGLNGAVPTTSLGTFLTSPHPTILTFNSGLGTEFYTIQFAIKLFRGTTTTNSPELESLLFYYITKPATINSWTFNVLATSEYAEAMIAEFEAIRDTKPLVPFYPTGDTAKTSYNVALTTMPLRFFVENQRTRQGIIQVTVEEICKL
;
A
#
# COMPACT_ATOMS: atom_id res chain seq x y z
N MET A 1 30.80 -0.67 3.66
CA MET A 1 30.31 -0.34 5.01
C MET A 1 31.29 0.64 5.65
N LYS A 2 30.88 1.82 6.01
CA LYS A 2 31.72 2.75 6.78
C LYS A 2 31.61 2.35 8.25
N TYR A 3 32.70 1.93 8.84
CA TYR A 3 32.76 1.61 10.26
C TYR A 3 32.65 2.87 11.10
N MET A 4 31.70 2.92 12.03
CA MET A 4 31.75 3.90 13.12
C MET A 4 32.72 3.36 14.16
N MET A 5 33.86 4.02 14.29
CA MET A 5 34.74 3.82 15.45
C MET A 5 34.16 4.58 16.63
N PHE A 6 33.74 3.87 17.66
CA PHE A 6 33.46 4.47 18.94
C PHE A 6 34.79 4.71 19.66
N PRO A 7 35.08 5.93 20.10
CA PRO A 7 36.27 6.14 20.92
C PRO A 7 36.07 5.39 22.24
N ASP A 8 36.98 4.48 22.52
CA ASP A 8 37.12 3.94 23.87
C ASP A 8 37.63 5.08 24.76
N THR A 9 36.90 5.34 25.86
CA THR A 9 37.18 6.45 26.78
C THR A 9 38.50 6.29 27.58
N THR A 10 39.22 5.19 27.40
CA THR A 10 40.42 4.85 28.18
C THR A 10 41.73 4.76 27.42
N SER A 11 41.77 4.83 26.10
CA SER A 11 43.04 4.93 25.38
C SER A 11 42.92 5.16 23.89
N ASN A 12 43.84 5.91 23.38
CA ASN A 12 44.34 6.06 22.03
C ASN A 12 43.71 5.17 20.95
N THR A 13 43.36 5.78 19.84
CA THR A 13 42.93 5.17 18.59
C THR A 13 43.52 3.78 18.39
N LYS A 14 42.73 2.74 18.63
CA LYS A 14 43.08 1.39 18.20
C LYS A 14 43.01 1.32 16.68
N GLN A 15 44.16 1.27 16.06
CA GLN A 15 44.24 0.95 14.65
C GLN A 15 43.92 -0.53 14.48
N ILE A 16 42.78 -0.85 13.85
CA ILE A 16 42.45 -2.23 13.51
C ILE A 16 43.34 -2.62 12.34
N THR A 17 44.41 -3.38 12.63
CA THR A 17 45.40 -3.84 11.66
C THR A 17 44.97 -5.15 10.95
N THR A 18 43.90 -5.79 11.39
CA THR A 18 43.34 -7.00 10.78
C THR A 18 41.84 -6.81 10.59
N TYR A 19 41.37 -7.05 9.37
CA TYR A 19 39.98 -7.02 8.99
C TYR A 19 39.26 -8.31 9.45
N ALA A 20 39.32 -8.64 10.72
CA ALA A 20 38.59 -9.75 11.29
C ALA A 20 37.33 -9.22 11.98
N TYR A 21 36.19 -9.77 11.63
CA TYR A 21 34.95 -9.48 12.32
C TYR A 21 34.97 -10.21 13.68
N VAL A 22 34.68 -9.49 14.76
CA VAL A 22 34.74 -10.02 16.12
C VAL A 22 33.54 -10.89 16.45
N ASP A 23 32.34 -10.48 15.96
CA ASP A 23 31.08 -11.16 16.22
C ASP A 23 30.65 -11.99 15.01
N ASP A 24 29.96 -13.09 15.27
CA ASP A 24 29.39 -13.99 14.26
C ASP A 24 28.04 -13.48 13.73
N SER A 25 27.47 -12.43 14.31
CA SER A 25 26.23 -11.81 13.86
C SER A 25 26.18 -10.30 14.08
N GLY A 26 25.53 -9.60 13.17
CA GLY A 26 25.22 -8.18 13.28
C GLY A 26 23.72 -7.97 13.17
N TYR A 27 23.18 -6.98 13.87
CA TYR A 27 21.77 -6.64 13.85
C TYR A 27 21.55 -5.18 13.49
N GLY A 28 20.60 -4.90 12.60
CA GLY A 28 20.24 -3.56 12.19
C GLY A 28 18.71 -3.38 12.10
N ILE A 29 18.20 -2.26 12.61
CA ILE A 29 16.78 -1.91 12.52
C ILE A 29 16.62 -0.72 11.58
N PHE A 30 15.71 -0.83 10.62
CA PHE A 30 15.36 0.27 9.72
C PHE A 30 14.31 1.19 10.36
N PRO A 31 14.22 2.45 9.90
CA PRO A 31 13.12 3.32 10.27
C PRO A 31 11.76 2.72 9.93
N ILE A 32 10.74 3.07 10.70
CA ILE A 32 9.36 2.63 10.43
C ILE A 32 8.90 3.26 9.11
N PHE A 33 8.47 2.41 8.18
CA PHE A 33 7.78 2.84 6.98
C PHE A 33 6.33 3.17 7.32
N ARG A 34 5.97 4.47 7.22
CA ARG A 34 4.65 4.99 7.57
C ARG A 34 4.02 5.90 6.50
N LYS A 35 4.46 5.75 5.24
CA LYS A 35 3.87 6.52 4.14
C LYS A 35 2.36 6.27 4.09
N MET A 36 1.55 7.33 4.17
CA MET A 36 0.09 7.25 4.19
C MET A 36 -0.41 6.25 5.26
N ALA A 37 -0.05 6.46 6.53
CA ALA A 37 -0.30 5.53 7.63
C ALA A 37 -1.80 5.24 7.89
N VAL A 38 -2.70 6.10 7.42
CA VAL A 38 -4.16 5.92 7.53
C VAL A 38 -4.74 5.02 6.43
N ILE A 39 -3.98 4.73 5.37
CA ILE A 39 -4.43 3.90 4.25
C ILE A 39 -3.85 2.50 4.40
N THR A 40 -4.73 1.49 4.30
CA THR A 40 -4.31 0.09 4.27
C THR A 40 -3.47 -0.19 3.04
N LYS A 41 -2.36 -0.86 3.24
CA LYS A 41 -1.43 -1.30 2.20
C LYS A 41 -1.26 -2.81 2.28
N VAL A 42 -0.83 -3.42 1.18
CA VAL A 42 -0.48 -4.84 1.13
C VAL A 42 1.01 -4.94 0.84
N ALA A 43 1.76 -5.50 1.78
CA ALA A 43 3.16 -5.86 1.61
C ALA A 43 3.25 -7.08 0.69
N LEU A 44 3.96 -6.98 -0.41
CA LEU A 44 4.11 -8.05 -1.39
C LEU A 44 5.41 -8.83 -1.17
N GLY A 45 6.51 -8.11 -0.97
CA GLY A 45 7.81 -8.75 -0.80
C GLY A 45 8.94 -7.77 -0.52
N VAL A 46 10.10 -8.35 -0.26
CA VAL A 46 11.35 -7.64 -0.02
C VAL A 46 12.42 -8.23 -0.92
N GLY A 47 13.05 -7.38 -1.72
CA GLY A 47 14.26 -7.68 -2.46
C GLY A 47 15.48 -7.05 -1.81
N ALA A 48 16.66 -7.51 -2.17
CA ALA A 48 17.90 -6.91 -1.68
C ALA A 48 19.02 -6.95 -2.73
N ILE A 49 19.90 -5.98 -2.66
CA ILE A 49 21.20 -6.04 -3.31
C ILE A 49 22.20 -6.43 -2.23
N THR A 50 22.78 -7.61 -2.40
CA THR A 50 23.68 -8.23 -1.42
C THR A 50 25.03 -8.56 -2.04
N LYS A 51 26.06 -8.62 -1.19
CA LYS A 51 27.38 -9.13 -1.54
C LYS A 51 27.82 -10.17 -0.53
N SER A 52 28.67 -11.10 -0.98
CA SER A 52 29.32 -12.11 -0.13
C SER A 52 28.35 -13.00 0.66
N CYS A 53 27.08 -13.14 0.19
CA CYS A 53 26.14 -14.08 0.80
C CYS A 53 26.41 -15.51 0.31
N SER A 54 26.26 -16.47 1.21
CA SER A 54 26.37 -17.90 1.00
C SER A 54 25.45 -18.66 1.94
N ALA A 55 25.44 -19.98 1.90
CA ALA A 55 24.67 -20.79 2.84
C ALA A 55 25.10 -20.62 4.31
N THR A 56 26.34 -20.18 4.55
CA THR A 56 26.89 -19.95 5.90
C THR A 56 26.97 -18.48 6.26
N ASP A 57 27.09 -17.61 5.26
CA ASP A 57 27.18 -16.15 5.43
C ASP A 57 25.94 -15.54 4.79
N TYR A 58 24.92 -15.24 5.57
CA TYR A 58 23.62 -14.86 5.05
C TYR A 58 22.99 -13.69 5.81
N ILE A 59 21.96 -13.16 5.22
CA ILE A 59 21.17 -12.05 5.80
C ILE A 59 19.75 -12.54 6.03
N GLU A 60 19.28 -12.50 7.27
CA GLU A 60 17.90 -12.77 7.62
C GLU A 60 17.13 -11.45 7.78
N VAL A 61 15.95 -11.39 7.18
CA VAL A 61 15.05 -10.23 7.24
C VAL A 61 13.91 -10.51 8.20
N PHE A 62 13.70 -9.59 9.12
CA PHE A 62 12.59 -9.58 10.06
C PHE A 62 11.68 -8.42 9.78
N TYR A 63 10.41 -8.55 10.16
CA TYR A 63 9.45 -7.46 10.07
C TYR A 63 8.53 -7.41 11.29
N GLY A 64 7.97 -6.21 11.51
CA GLY A 64 6.91 -5.94 12.48
C GLY A 64 5.85 -5.03 11.85
N LEU A 65 4.58 -5.35 12.04
CA LEU A 65 3.44 -4.63 11.48
C LEU A 65 2.79 -3.74 12.53
N ASN A 66 2.28 -2.58 12.09
CA ASN A 66 1.41 -1.71 12.88
C ASN A 66 1.97 -1.33 14.24
N GLY A 67 3.26 -1.00 14.28
CA GLY A 67 3.97 -0.60 15.50
C GLY A 67 4.58 -1.76 16.29
N ALA A 68 4.40 -3.01 15.85
CA ALA A 68 5.08 -4.14 16.46
C ALA A 68 6.58 -4.11 16.17
N VAL A 69 7.37 -4.62 17.13
CA VAL A 69 8.81 -4.81 16.97
C VAL A 69 9.08 -5.84 15.86
N PRO A 70 10.08 -5.62 14.99
CA PRO A 70 10.39 -6.54 13.88
C PRO A 70 11.05 -7.83 14.40
N THR A 71 10.25 -8.80 14.82
CA THR A 71 10.68 -10.11 15.33
C THR A 71 10.24 -11.29 14.47
N THR A 72 9.32 -11.05 13.52
CA THR A 72 8.83 -12.12 12.63
C THR A 72 9.78 -12.25 11.44
N SER A 73 10.37 -13.43 11.25
CA SER A 73 11.25 -13.70 10.10
C SER A 73 10.43 -13.73 8.81
N LEU A 74 10.92 -13.01 7.78
CA LEU A 74 10.39 -13.07 6.42
C LEU A 74 11.13 -14.11 5.58
N GLY A 75 12.40 -14.32 5.87
CA GLY A 75 13.26 -15.24 5.15
C GLY A 75 14.71 -14.77 5.09
N THR A 76 15.52 -15.48 4.30
CA THR A 76 16.97 -15.30 4.23
C THR A 76 17.46 -15.05 2.82
N PHE A 77 18.48 -14.22 2.68
CA PHE A 77 19.25 -14.03 1.46
C PHE A 77 20.55 -14.85 1.55
N LEU A 78 20.57 -15.97 0.84
CA LEU A 78 21.67 -16.96 0.89
C LEU A 78 22.65 -16.84 -0.28
N THR A 79 22.40 -15.97 -1.25
CA THR A 79 23.23 -15.83 -2.46
C THR A 79 23.45 -14.36 -2.79
N SER A 80 24.52 -14.05 -3.50
CA SER A 80 24.82 -12.72 -4.00
C SER A 80 25.20 -12.76 -5.48
N PRO A 81 24.48 -12.00 -6.34
CA PRO A 81 23.25 -11.29 -6.04
C PRO A 81 22.10 -12.26 -5.72
N HIS A 82 21.10 -11.82 -4.94
CA HIS A 82 19.93 -12.65 -4.65
C HIS A 82 18.89 -12.50 -5.77
N PRO A 83 18.57 -13.57 -6.51
CA PRO A 83 17.76 -13.46 -7.73
C PRO A 83 16.25 -13.37 -7.47
N THR A 84 15.81 -13.64 -6.24
CA THR A 84 14.40 -13.74 -5.89
C THR A 84 14.01 -12.75 -4.80
N ILE A 85 12.71 -12.51 -4.69
CA ILE A 85 12.11 -11.65 -3.66
C ILE A 85 11.60 -12.54 -2.52
N LEU A 86 11.88 -12.16 -1.28
CA LEU A 86 11.22 -12.76 -0.11
C LEU A 86 9.78 -12.26 -0.07
N THR A 87 8.82 -13.16 -0.20
CA THR A 87 7.40 -12.81 -0.31
C THR A 87 6.66 -12.90 1.00
N PHE A 88 5.70 -11.99 1.22
CA PHE A 88 4.79 -12.06 2.36
C PHE A 88 3.70 -13.10 2.10
N ASN A 89 3.39 -13.90 3.14
CA ASN A 89 2.29 -14.87 3.12
C ASN A 89 2.29 -15.72 1.84
N SER A 90 3.44 -16.31 1.50
CA SER A 90 3.62 -17.17 0.31
C SER A 90 3.19 -16.52 -1.02
N GLY A 91 3.34 -15.19 -1.14
CA GLY A 91 2.99 -14.45 -2.34
C GLY A 91 1.59 -13.82 -2.32
N LEU A 92 0.75 -14.14 -1.35
CA LEU A 92 -0.59 -13.53 -1.19
C LEU A 92 -0.54 -12.11 -0.63
N GLY A 93 0.59 -11.73 -0.04
CA GLY A 93 0.76 -10.44 0.60
C GLY A 93 0.18 -10.39 2.02
N THR A 94 0.50 -9.32 2.74
CA THR A 94 0.03 -9.08 4.12
C THR A 94 -0.38 -7.62 4.28
N GLU A 95 -1.57 -7.40 4.84
CA GLU A 95 -2.09 -6.05 5.06
C GLU A 95 -1.37 -5.34 6.21
N PHE A 96 -1.13 -4.03 6.04
CA PHE A 96 -0.51 -3.21 7.06
C PHE A 96 -0.86 -1.73 6.91
N TYR A 97 -0.76 -0.98 8.00
CA TYR A 97 -0.75 0.49 8.03
C TYR A 97 0.68 1.02 8.10
N THR A 98 1.47 0.46 9.00
CA THR A 98 2.90 0.75 9.16
C THR A 98 3.68 -0.55 9.23
N ILE A 99 4.92 -0.54 8.74
CA ILE A 99 5.80 -1.71 8.79
C ILE A 99 7.21 -1.27 9.15
N GLN A 100 7.89 -2.07 9.94
CA GLN A 100 9.29 -1.88 10.27
C GLN A 100 10.07 -3.14 9.93
N PHE A 101 11.25 -2.94 9.37
CA PHE A 101 12.16 -4.04 9.06
C PHE A 101 13.34 -4.05 9.99
N ALA A 102 13.87 -5.25 10.23
CA ALA A 102 15.17 -5.45 10.81
C ALA A 102 15.92 -6.51 10.00
N ILE A 103 17.23 -6.44 10.04
CA ILE A 103 18.10 -7.45 9.43
C ILE A 103 19.02 -8.02 10.47
N LYS A 104 19.36 -9.29 10.32
CA LYS A 104 20.41 -9.94 11.05
C LYS A 104 21.40 -10.52 10.04
N LEU A 105 22.66 -10.13 10.19
CA LEU A 105 23.75 -10.62 9.39
C LEU A 105 24.38 -11.80 10.13
N PHE A 106 24.47 -12.95 9.46
CA PHE A 106 25.11 -14.13 9.99
C PHE A 106 26.40 -14.40 9.23
N ARG A 107 27.43 -14.72 9.96
CA ARG A 107 28.72 -15.11 9.41
C ARG A 107 29.04 -16.55 9.81
N GLY A 108 29.59 -17.30 8.89
CA GLY A 108 30.14 -18.63 9.15
C GLY A 108 31.48 -18.56 9.90
N THR A 109 32.22 -19.64 9.84
CA THR A 109 33.50 -19.79 10.56
C THR A 109 34.64 -18.95 9.98
N THR A 110 34.50 -18.49 8.73
CA THR A 110 35.55 -17.72 8.04
C THR A 110 35.49 -16.25 8.47
N THR A 111 36.44 -15.84 9.29
CA THR A 111 36.46 -14.49 9.90
C THR A 111 36.80 -13.36 8.93
N THR A 112 37.27 -13.67 7.73
CA THR A 112 37.61 -12.69 6.68
C THR A 112 36.46 -12.40 5.75
N ASN A 113 35.35 -13.15 5.84
CA ASN A 113 34.16 -12.95 5.03
C ASN A 113 32.98 -12.47 5.90
N SER A 114 32.09 -11.66 5.34
CA SER A 114 30.84 -11.25 5.96
C SER A 114 29.83 -10.87 4.88
N PRO A 115 28.56 -11.22 5.05
CA PRO A 115 27.55 -10.77 4.11
C PRO A 115 27.38 -9.26 4.19
N GLU A 116 27.17 -8.63 3.03
CA GLU A 116 26.94 -7.20 2.93
C GLU A 116 25.57 -6.92 2.34
N LEU A 117 24.85 -5.98 2.93
CA LEU A 117 23.60 -5.44 2.38
C LEU A 117 23.88 -4.04 1.82
N GLU A 118 23.74 -3.89 0.50
CA GLU A 118 23.86 -2.58 -0.16
C GLU A 118 22.54 -1.83 -0.16
N SER A 119 21.43 -2.54 -0.46
CA SER A 119 20.09 -1.95 -0.41
C SER A 119 19.03 -2.99 -0.08
N LEU A 120 17.96 -2.52 0.57
CA LEU A 120 16.74 -3.28 0.81
C LEU A 120 15.61 -2.61 0.04
N LEU A 121 14.92 -3.37 -0.81
CA LEU A 121 13.84 -2.92 -1.69
C LEU A 121 12.53 -3.48 -1.15
N PHE A 122 11.59 -2.59 -0.80
CA PHE A 122 10.30 -3.01 -0.29
C PHE A 122 9.21 -2.81 -1.35
N TYR A 123 8.52 -3.89 -1.69
CA TYR A 123 7.42 -3.92 -2.66
C TYR A 123 6.08 -3.94 -1.94
N TYR A 124 5.24 -2.96 -2.22
CA TYR A 124 3.90 -2.88 -1.66
C TYR A 124 2.94 -2.22 -2.64
N ILE A 125 1.64 -2.44 -2.42
CA ILE A 125 0.56 -1.71 -3.08
C ILE A 125 -0.33 -1.06 -2.04
N THR A 126 -0.94 0.06 -2.37
CA THR A 126 -2.05 0.59 -1.59
C THR A 126 -3.29 -0.25 -1.88
N LYS A 127 -3.98 -0.71 -0.82
CA LYS A 127 -5.27 -1.37 -0.99
C LYS A 127 -6.29 -0.28 -1.32
N PRO A 128 -6.86 -0.24 -2.53
CA PRO A 128 -7.92 0.71 -2.81
C PRO A 128 -9.07 0.46 -1.83
N ALA A 129 -9.64 1.52 -1.29
CA ALA A 129 -10.91 1.39 -0.61
C ALA A 129 -11.92 0.79 -1.60
N THR A 130 -12.74 -0.16 -1.15
CA THR A 130 -13.85 -0.64 -1.97
C THR A 130 -14.79 0.53 -2.19
N ILE A 131 -14.84 1.04 -3.40
CA ILE A 131 -15.78 2.09 -3.80
C ILE A 131 -16.96 1.37 -4.42
N ASN A 132 -18.12 1.51 -3.81
CA ASN A 132 -19.35 1.01 -4.39
C ASN A 132 -19.79 1.96 -5.52
N SER A 133 -20.24 1.38 -6.61
CA SER A 133 -20.79 2.13 -7.74
C SER A 133 -22.16 1.52 -8.11
N TRP A 134 -23.13 2.38 -8.32
CA TRP A 134 -24.47 1.97 -8.73
C TRP A 134 -24.84 2.68 -10.01
N THR A 135 -25.41 1.90 -10.94
CA THR A 135 -25.96 2.44 -12.18
C THR A 135 -27.42 2.06 -12.25
N PHE A 136 -28.28 3.03 -12.47
CA PHE A 136 -29.73 2.85 -12.60
C PHE A 136 -30.31 3.76 -13.66
N ASN A 137 -31.50 3.41 -14.15
CA ASN A 137 -32.21 4.18 -15.15
C ASN A 137 -33.37 4.94 -14.48
N VAL A 138 -33.47 6.22 -14.78
CA VAL A 138 -34.57 7.07 -14.38
C VAL A 138 -35.40 7.41 -15.63
N LEU A 139 -36.68 7.19 -15.55
CA LEU A 139 -37.62 7.48 -16.64
C LEU A 139 -38.15 8.91 -16.48
N ALA A 140 -37.83 9.77 -17.43
CA ALA A 140 -38.24 11.17 -17.47
C ALA A 140 -39.29 11.33 -18.60
N THR A 141 -40.58 11.08 -18.31
CA THR A 141 -41.64 11.04 -19.34
C THR A 141 -42.87 11.86 -18.98
N SER A 142 -42.85 12.57 -17.87
CA SER A 142 -43.97 13.43 -17.44
C SER A 142 -43.73 14.89 -17.76
N GLU A 143 -44.71 15.73 -17.46
CA GLU A 143 -44.58 17.18 -17.50
C GLU A 143 -43.45 17.73 -16.63
N TYR A 144 -43.01 16.93 -15.65
CA TYR A 144 -41.87 17.28 -14.75
C TYR A 144 -40.52 16.78 -15.29
N ALA A 145 -40.46 16.16 -16.49
CA ALA A 145 -39.23 15.60 -17.05
C ALA A 145 -38.12 16.65 -17.19
N GLU A 146 -38.44 17.87 -17.66
CA GLU A 146 -37.47 18.96 -17.79
C GLU A 146 -36.92 19.40 -16.44
N ALA A 147 -37.75 19.52 -15.42
CA ALA A 147 -37.32 19.90 -14.08
C ALA A 147 -36.42 18.83 -13.47
N MET A 148 -36.78 17.56 -13.63
CA MET A 148 -35.97 16.42 -13.17
C MET A 148 -34.62 16.37 -13.88
N ILE A 149 -34.56 16.56 -15.19
CA ILE A 149 -33.30 16.59 -15.95
C ILE A 149 -32.41 17.74 -15.48
N ALA A 150 -33.00 18.93 -15.32
CA ALA A 150 -32.27 20.11 -14.84
C ALA A 150 -31.71 19.92 -13.43
N GLU A 151 -32.44 19.26 -12.53
CA GLU A 151 -31.98 18.92 -11.19
C GLU A 151 -30.78 17.96 -11.23
N PHE A 152 -30.86 16.89 -12.02
CA PHE A 152 -29.72 15.97 -12.19
C PHE A 152 -28.51 16.66 -12.85
N GLU A 153 -28.72 17.54 -13.82
CA GLU A 153 -27.65 18.34 -14.43
C GLU A 153 -26.98 19.24 -13.39
N ALA A 154 -27.77 19.91 -12.54
CA ALA A 154 -27.25 20.75 -11.45
C ALA A 154 -26.44 19.93 -10.42
N ILE A 155 -26.92 18.74 -10.03
CA ILE A 155 -26.19 17.83 -9.15
C ILE A 155 -24.88 17.40 -9.79
N ARG A 156 -24.89 17.00 -11.08
CA ARG A 156 -23.67 16.63 -11.79
C ARG A 156 -22.64 17.77 -11.83
N ASP A 157 -23.08 18.99 -12.09
CA ASP A 157 -22.21 20.14 -12.33
C ASP A 157 -21.66 20.71 -11.00
N THR A 158 -22.43 20.71 -9.94
CA THR A 158 -22.00 21.16 -8.61
C THR A 158 -21.28 20.09 -7.81
N LYS A 159 -21.45 18.82 -8.19
CA LYS A 159 -20.84 17.63 -7.54
C LYS A 159 -21.00 17.59 -6.01
N PRO A 160 -22.20 17.87 -5.48
CA PRO A 160 -22.42 17.75 -4.05
C PRO A 160 -22.36 16.27 -3.62
N LEU A 161 -22.04 16.02 -2.35
CA LEU A 161 -22.23 14.72 -1.75
C LEU A 161 -23.70 14.53 -1.43
N VAL A 162 -24.30 13.49 -1.98
CA VAL A 162 -25.71 13.17 -1.82
C VAL A 162 -25.87 11.86 -1.06
N PRO A 163 -26.73 11.76 -0.04
CA PRO A 163 -27.03 10.47 0.58
C PRO A 163 -27.82 9.59 -0.39
N PHE A 164 -27.30 8.43 -0.68
CA PHE A 164 -27.90 7.45 -1.58
C PHE A 164 -28.32 6.20 -0.82
N TYR A 165 -29.54 5.74 -1.04
CA TYR A 165 -30.12 4.55 -0.44
C TYR A 165 -30.37 3.50 -1.55
N PRO A 166 -29.48 2.51 -1.73
CA PRO A 166 -29.60 1.56 -2.85
C PRO A 166 -30.89 0.76 -2.86
N THR A 167 -31.53 0.59 -1.71
CA THR A 167 -32.79 -0.13 -1.56
C THR A 167 -34.03 0.78 -1.61
N GLY A 168 -33.84 2.10 -1.70
CA GLY A 168 -34.92 3.09 -1.59
C GLY A 168 -35.48 3.24 -0.16
N ASP A 169 -34.98 2.50 0.81
CA ASP A 169 -35.44 2.53 2.19
C ASP A 169 -34.50 3.40 3.04
N THR A 170 -35.02 4.53 3.49
CA THR A 170 -34.27 5.51 4.30
C THR A 170 -33.92 5.01 5.71
N ALA A 171 -34.54 3.92 6.18
CA ALA A 171 -34.19 3.27 7.44
C ALA A 171 -32.95 2.37 7.35
N LYS A 172 -32.46 2.10 6.10
CA LYS A 172 -31.28 1.27 5.85
C LYS A 172 -30.03 2.13 5.64
N THR A 173 -28.91 1.43 5.47
CA THR A 173 -27.60 2.07 5.25
C THR A 173 -27.62 3.00 4.05
N SER A 174 -27.25 4.26 4.28
CA SER A 174 -27.01 5.25 3.24
C SER A 174 -25.52 5.34 2.91
N TYR A 175 -25.22 5.70 1.68
CA TYR A 175 -23.88 5.95 1.19
C TYR A 175 -23.79 7.40 0.72
N ASN A 176 -22.69 8.10 1.06
CA ASN A 176 -22.44 9.41 0.48
C ASN A 176 -21.85 9.21 -0.91
N VAL A 177 -22.58 9.62 -1.93
CA VAL A 177 -22.19 9.40 -3.32
C VAL A 177 -22.02 10.71 -4.07
N ALA A 178 -21.18 10.69 -5.10
CA ALA A 178 -21.14 11.71 -6.14
C ALA A 178 -21.71 11.14 -7.43
N LEU A 179 -22.45 11.97 -8.17
CA LEU A 179 -22.94 11.63 -9.50
C LEU A 179 -21.78 11.80 -10.50
N THR A 180 -21.40 10.73 -11.18
CA THR A 180 -20.25 10.74 -12.09
C THR A 180 -20.66 10.84 -13.56
N THR A 181 -21.69 10.12 -13.99
CA THR A 181 -22.17 10.16 -15.37
C THR A 181 -23.68 10.17 -15.44
N MET A 182 -24.21 10.86 -16.46
CA MET A 182 -25.63 11.01 -16.69
C MET A 182 -25.95 11.09 -18.20
N PRO A 183 -25.69 10.04 -18.99
CA PRO A 183 -26.10 10.02 -20.38
C PRO A 183 -27.62 10.04 -20.49
N LEU A 184 -28.16 10.95 -21.29
CA LEU A 184 -29.59 11.10 -21.56
C LEU A 184 -29.91 10.52 -22.93
N ARG A 185 -30.91 9.64 -23.00
CA ARG A 185 -31.45 9.09 -24.25
C ARG A 185 -32.88 9.58 -24.45
N PHE A 186 -33.09 10.40 -25.46
CA PHE A 186 -34.43 10.92 -25.81
C PHE A 186 -35.24 9.85 -26.50
N PHE A 187 -36.59 9.82 -26.24
CA PHE A 187 -37.50 8.95 -26.90
C PHE A 187 -38.02 9.53 -28.23
N VAL A 188 -38.10 10.88 -28.32
CA VAL A 188 -38.67 11.56 -29.50
C VAL A 188 -37.87 12.83 -29.78
N GLU A 189 -37.35 12.95 -30.99
CA GLU A 189 -36.51 14.09 -31.42
C GLU A 189 -37.27 15.39 -31.64
N ASN A 190 -38.63 15.34 -31.79
CA ASN A 190 -39.42 16.49 -32.22
C ASN A 190 -40.34 17.10 -31.17
N GLN A 191 -40.21 16.71 -29.90
CA GLN A 191 -41.03 17.30 -28.85
C GLN A 191 -40.34 18.53 -28.20
N ARG A 192 -41.16 19.51 -27.81
CA ARG A 192 -40.70 20.73 -27.13
C ARG A 192 -40.11 20.43 -25.75
N THR A 193 -40.38 19.29 -25.17
CA THR A 193 -39.92 18.84 -23.85
C THR A 193 -38.97 17.67 -24.02
N ARG A 194 -37.85 17.72 -23.29
CA ARG A 194 -36.91 16.61 -23.24
C ARG A 194 -37.53 15.47 -22.43
N GLN A 195 -37.84 14.37 -23.10
CA GLN A 195 -38.35 13.16 -22.45
C GLN A 195 -37.46 11.98 -22.86
N GLY A 196 -37.13 11.11 -21.92
CA GLY A 196 -36.24 10.02 -22.21
C GLY A 196 -35.90 9.15 -21.01
N ILE A 197 -34.87 8.33 -21.18
CA ILE A 197 -34.24 7.59 -20.11
C ILE A 197 -32.93 8.25 -19.77
N ILE A 198 -32.76 8.57 -18.49
CA ILE A 198 -31.50 9.04 -17.92
C ILE A 198 -30.83 7.83 -17.27
N GLN A 199 -29.65 7.47 -17.74
CA GLN A 199 -28.84 6.49 -17.04
C GLN A 199 -27.94 7.23 -16.05
N VAL A 200 -28.14 6.99 -14.78
CA VAL A 200 -27.42 7.66 -13.70
C VAL A 200 -26.39 6.69 -13.13
N THR A 201 -25.13 7.11 -13.05
CA THR A 201 -24.08 6.39 -12.34
C THR A 201 -23.61 7.24 -11.17
N VAL A 202 -23.67 6.65 -9.98
CA VAL A 202 -23.18 7.24 -8.74
C VAL A 202 -22.07 6.41 -8.15
N GLU A 203 -21.08 7.05 -7.57
CA GLU A 203 -19.94 6.40 -6.93
C GLU A 203 -19.84 6.84 -5.47
N GLU A 204 -19.61 5.89 -4.59
CA GLU A 204 -19.40 6.15 -3.18
C GLU A 204 -18.12 6.95 -2.99
N ILE A 205 -18.22 8.07 -2.28
CA ILE A 205 -17.05 8.81 -1.81
C ILE A 205 -16.61 8.20 -0.50
N CYS A 206 -15.39 7.68 -0.52
CA CYS A 206 -14.79 7.04 0.65
C CYS A 206 -14.84 7.97 1.87
N LYS A 207 -15.40 7.49 2.97
CA LYS A 207 -15.23 8.16 4.26
C LYS A 207 -13.76 8.02 4.66
N LEU A 208 -13.05 9.15 4.78
CA LEU A 208 -11.74 9.22 5.41
C LEU A 208 -11.84 8.95 6.91
#